data_07996a325950aec3819a264ec735f3a2
#
_entry.id   07996a325950aec3819a264ec735f3a2
#
_cell.length_a   1.000
_cell.length_b   1.000
_cell.length_c   1.000
_cell.angle_alpha   90.00
_cell.angle_beta   90.00
_cell.angle_gamma   90.00
#
_symmetry.space_group_name_H-M   'P 1'
#
loop_
_entity.id
_entity.type
_entity.pdbx_description
1 polymer ?
#
loop_
_entity_poly.entity_id
_entity_poly.type
_entity_poly.pdbx_seq_one_letter_code
_entity_poly.pdbx_strand_id
1 'polypeptide(L)'
;GYAAHKRSGRYFLQRAQKVIASTHDKDAARAYFYGLLCHFTLDSICHPYIHTAMKEFNVTHAATETAFDRALLLKDGKDPQHFDPCGHFEVNTRNAAVITPFYTPEATVALTEKSISSMVFYGRVLFTPNKALRRAIDTGLYITFHHDAIADMMMTTQDVPSCKLCTEHLIKLYGKALELAKTLFPAAQKLL
;
A
#
# COMPACT_ATOMS: atom_id res chain seq x y z
N GLY A 1 10.77 -2.65 -2.68
CA GLY A 1 9.73 -3.09 -1.79
C GLY A 1 10.13 -4.19 -0.82
N TYR A 2 10.14 -5.46 -1.24
CA TYR A 2 10.27 -6.62 -0.33
C TYR A 2 11.46 -6.58 0.65
N ALA A 3 12.63 -6.13 0.20
CA ALA A 3 13.81 -6.00 1.07
C ALA A 3 13.62 -4.94 2.18
N ALA A 4 12.78 -3.94 1.96
CA ALA A 4 12.48 -2.90 2.93
C ALA A 4 11.68 -3.45 4.12
N HIS A 5 10.67 -4.30 3.88
CA HIS A 5 9.85 -4.90 4.95
C HIS A 5 10.64 -5.79 5.92
N LYS A 6 11.87 -6.19 5.57
CA LYS A 6 12.78 -6.94 6.47
C LYS A 6 13.60 -6.03 7.40
N ARG A 7 13.49 -4.70 7.28
CA ARG A 7 14.24 -3.74 8.09
C ARG A 7 13.41 -3.23 9.25
N SER A 8 14.06 -2.88 10.35
CA SER A 8 13.39 -2.30 11.52
C SER A 8 12.95 -0.86 11.26
N GLY A 9 11.91 -0.38 11.96
CA GLY A 9 11.50 1.02 11.93
C GLY A 9 12.62 1.99 12.31
N ARG A 10 13.52 1.58 13.24
CA ARG A 10 14.73 2.34 13.59
C ARG A 10 15.66 2.56 12.40
N TYR A 11 15.83 1.54 11.55
CA TYR A 11 16.63 1.67 10.33
C TYR A 11 16.05 2.73 9.39
N PHE A 12 14.73 2.73 9.19
CA PHE A 12 14.06 3.72 8.34
C PHE A 12 14.18 5.13 8.90
N LEU A 13 14.02 5.31 10.21
CA LEU A 13 14.17 6.60 10.85
C LEU A 13 15.58 7.16 10.67
N GLN A 14 16.61 6.35 10.94
CA GLN A 14 18.01 6.76 10.78
C GLN A 14 18.35 7.10 9.32
N ARG A 15 17.78 6.36 8.37
CA ARG A 15 17.94 6.66 6.95
C ARG A 15 17.24 7.94 6.55
N ALA A 16 16.00 8.15 7.02
CA ALA A 16 15.25 9.38 6.79
C ALA A 16 16.00 10.61 7.30
N GLN A 17 16.56 10.56 8.51
CA GLN A 17 17.40 11.63 9.06
C GLN A 17 18.55 12.00 8.14
N LYS A 18 19.30 10.99 7.64
CA LYS A 18 20.41 11.21 6.71
C LYS A 18 19.97 11.81 5.38
N VAL A 19 18.88 11.27 4.80
CA VAL A 19 18.36 11.73 3.50
C VAL A 19 17.86 13.17 3.63
N ILE A 20 17.06 13.48 4.65
CA ILE A 20 16.49 14.82 4.85
C ILE A 20 17.61 15.85 5.15
N ALA A 21 18.65 15.45 5.89
CA ALA A 21 19.77 16.34 6.16
C ALA A 21 20.57 16.70 4.88
N SER A 22 20.67 15.76 3.92
CA SER A 22 21.51 15.91 2.72
C SER A 22 20.76 16.36 1.46
N THR A 23 19.43 16.29 1.43
CA THR A 23 18.64 16.68 0.25
C THR A 23 18.44 18.19 0.14
N HIS A 24 18.31 18.69 -1.09
CA HIS A 24 17.90 20.07 -1.35
C HIS A 24 16.40 20.30 -1.11
N ASP A 25 15.55 19.31 -1.40
CA ASP A 25 14.10 19.37 -1.23
C ASP A 25 13.68 18.67 0.08
N LYS A 26 13.98 19.33 1.19
CA LYS A 26 13.73 18.80 2.54
C LYS A 26 12.25 18.57 2.81
N ASP A 27 11.39 19.45 2.32
CA ASP A 27 9.95 19.36 2.58
C ASP A 27 9.32 18.19 1.83
N ALA A 28 9.69 17.97 0.57
CA ALA A 28 9.26 16.79 -0.17
C ALA A 28 9.78 15.48 0.46
N ALA A 29 11.04 15.48 0.93
CA ALA A 29 11.60 14.32 1.62
C ALA A 29 10.90 14.03 2.96
N ARG A 30 10.55 15.06 3.73
CA ARG A 30 9.73 14.92 4.95
C ARG A 30 8.34 14.39 4.64
N ALA A 31 7.67 14.96 3.63
CA ALA A 31 6.34 14.51 3.20
C ALA A 31 6.36 13.02 2.82
N TYR A 32 7.36 12.59 2.03
CA TYR A 32 7.54 11.20 1.69
C TYR A 32 7.78 10.31 2.93
N PHE A 33 8.63 10.74 3.84
CA PHE A 33 8.88 10.00 5.08
C PHE A 33 7.62 9.86 5.94
N TYR A 34 6.78 10.90 6.05
CA TYR A 34 5.51 10.80 6.77
C TYR A 34 4.54 9.82 6.10
N GLY A 35 4.53 9.76 4.77
CA GLY A 35 3.78 8.72 4.04
C GLY A 35 4.27 7.30 4.37
N LEU A 36 5.59 7.09 4.41
CA LEU A 36 6.18 5.82 4.86
C LEU A 36 5.83 5.49 6.32
N LEU A 37 5.79 6.49 7.19
CA LEU A 37 5.41 6.31 8.60
C LEU A 37 3.94 5.90 8.73
N CYS A 38 3.04 6.47 7.93
CA CYS A 38 1.63 6.03 7.86
C CYS A 38 1.53 4.56 7.44
N HIS A 39 2.21 4.18 6.35
CA HIS A 39 2.24 2.81 5.86
C HIS A 39 2.77 1.84 6.92
N PHE A 40 3.94 2.14 7.50
CA PHE A 40 4.54 1.33 8.56
C PHE A 40 3.62 1.17 9.76
N THR A 41 2.93 2.23 10.17
CA THR A 41 2.01 2.21 11.31
C THR A 41 0.83 1.27 11.04
N LEU A 42 0.25 1.35 9.84
CA LEU A 42 -0.84 0.48 9.42
C LEU A 42 -0.39 -0.98 9.37
N ASP A 43 0.71 -1.26 8.69
CA ASP A 43 1.26 -2.60 8.55
C ASP A 43 1.58 -3.25 9.89
N SER A 44 2.23 -2.52 10.79
CA SER A 44 2.62 -3.06 12.11
C SER A 44 1.43 -3.47 12.98
N ILE A 45 0.28 -2.83 12.78
CA ILE A 45 -0.96 -3.11 13.53
C ILE A 45 -1.82 -4.17 12.82
N CYS A 46 -1.91 -4.14 11.49
CA CYS A 46 -2.86 -4.96 10.74
C CYS A 46 -2.28 -6.31 10.30
N HIS A 47 -1.02 -6.38 9.84
CA HIS A 47 -0.44 -7.62 9.30
C HIS A 47 -0.38 -8.80 10.29
N PRO A 48 -0.08 -8.60 11.60
CA PRO A 48 -0.14 -9.72 12.55
C PRO A 48 -1.51 -10.39 12.59
N TYR A 49 -2.59 -9.59 12.49
CA TYR A 49 -3.94 -10.13 12.43
C TYR A 49 -4.26 -10.74 11.06
N ILE A 50 -3.83 -10.14 9.95
CA ILE A 50 -4.05 -10.70 8.60
C ILE A 50 -3.48 -12.12 8.53
N HIS A 51 -2.27 -12.37 9.05
CA HIS A 51 -1.68 -13.71 9.10
C HIS A 51 -2.50 -14.72 9.95
N THR A 52 -3.17 -14.24 10.98
CA THR A 52 -4.08 -15.09 11.77
C THR A 52 -5.36 -15.36 10.99
N ALA A 53 -5.97 -14.31 10.41
CA ALA A 53 -7.22 -14.39 9.64
C ALA A 53 -7.10 -15.33 8.43
N MET A 54 -5.95 -15.33 7.74
CA MET A 54 -5.70 -16.27 6.63
C MET A 54 -5.91 -17.73 7.03
N LYS A 55 -5.48 -18.10 8.24
CA LYS A 55 -5.61 -19.47 8.76
C LYS A 55 -7.01 -19.75 9.32
N GLU A 56 -7.56 -18.79 10.04
CA GLU A 56 -8.84 -18.93 10.75
C GLU A 56 -10.03 -18.97 9.79
N PHE A 57 -10.01 -18.12 8.76
CA PHE A 57 -11.11 -17.97 7.81
C PHE A 57 -10.83 -18.61 6.45
N ASN A 58 -9.68 -19.26 6.28
CA ASN A 58 -9.23 -19.85 5.00
C ASN A 58 -9.33 -18.85 3.83
N VAL A 59 -8.81 -17.66 4.02
CA VAL A 59 -8.76 -16.57 3.03
C VAL A 59 -7.33 -16.25 2.67
N THR A 60 -7.12 -15.67 1.48
CA THR A 60 -5.78 -15.21 1.09
C THR A 60 -5.46 -13.85 1.71
N HIS A 61 -4.18 -13.51 1.76
CA HIS A 61 -3.72 -12.19 2.16
C HIS A 61 -4.37 -11.10 1.29
N ALA A 62 -4.29 -11.27 -0.03
CA ALA A 62 -4.83 -10.33 -1.01
C ALA A 62 -6.35 -10.17 -0.89
N ALA A 63 -7.12 -11.26 -0.75
CA ALA A 63 -8.56 -11.19 -0.55
C ALA A 63 -8.92 -10.40 0.71
N THR A 64 -8.15 -10.59 1.80
CA THR A 64 -8.36 -9.89 3.06
C THR A 64 -8.12 -8.39 2.92
N GLU A 65 -7.03 -7.98 2.26
CA GLU A 65 -6.70 -6.57 2.03
C GLU A 65 -7.69 -5.92 1.05
N THR A 66 -8.03 -6.59 -0.05
CA THR A 66 -8.99 -6.07 -1.04
C THR A 66 -10.39 -5.90 -0.44
N ALA A 67 -10.84 -6.82 0.40
CA ALA A 67 -12.11 -6.69 1.11
C ALA A 67 -12.09 -5.53 2.12
N PHE A 68 -10.96 -5.34 2.80
CA PHE A 68 -10.76 -4.24 3.73
C PHE A 68 -10.74 -2.88 3.01
N ASP A 69 -10.01 -2.75 1.91
CA ASP A 69 -9.99 -1.54 1.08
C ASP A 69 -11.38 -1.19 0.57
N ARG A 70 -12.12 -2.20 0.08
CA ARG A 70 -13.50 -2.01 -0.35
C ARG A 70 -14.37 -1.46 0.78
N ALA A 71 -14.27 -2.01 1.98
CA ALA A 71 -15.05 -1.57 3.12
C ALA A 71 -14.72 -0.14 3.55
N LEU A 72 -13.45 0.26 3.50
CA LEU A 72 -13.03 1.64 3.78
C LEU A 72 -13.57 2.62 2.74
N LEU A 73 -13.51 2.28 1.44
CA LEU A 73 -14.04 3.11 0.37
C LEU A 73 -15.55 3.32 0.53
N LEU A 74 -16.31 2.26 0.81
CA LEU A 74 -17.75 2.36 1.08
C LEU A 74 -18.06 3.22 2.31
N LYS A 75 -17.28 3.06 3.38
CA LYS A 75 -17.41 3.88 4.60
C LYS A 75 -17.18 5.36 4.32
N ASP A 76 -16.27 5.68 3.39
CA ASP A 76 -15.99 7.04 2.95
C ASP A 76 -16.97 7.54 1.86
N GLY A 77 -18.02 6.80 1.57
CA GLY A 77 -19.02 7.15 0.55
C GLY A 77 -18.52 7.09 -0.88
N LYS A 78 -17.42 6.37 -1.13
CA LYS A 78 -16.82 6.19 -2.45
C LYS A 78 -17.30 4.90 -3.09
N ASP A 79 -17.42 4.91 -4.42
CA ASP A 79 -17.71 3.70 -5.18
C ASP A 79 -16.40 2.92 -5.43
N PRO A 80 -16.23 1.72 -4.84
CA PRO A 80 -15.01 0.94 -5.01
C PRO A 80 -14.72 0.54 -6.46
N GLN A 81 -15.74 0.47 -7.32
CA GLN A 81 -15.56 0.10 -8.72
C GLN A 81 -15.07 1.25 -9.60
N HIS A 82 -15.33 2.50 -9.20
CA HIS A 82 -14.98 3.69 -9.97
C HIS A 82 -13.94 4.57 -9.27
N PHE A 83 -13.44 4.15 -8.11
CA PHE A 83 -12.38 4.85 -7.42
C PHE A 83 -11.02 4.57 -8.08
N ASP A 84 -10.25 5.62 -8.40
CA ASP A 84 -8.85 5.46 -8.83
C ASP A 84 -7.93 5.47 -7.59
N PRO A 85 -7.43 4.32 -7.13
CA PRO A 85 -6.57 4.25 -5.95
C PRO A 85 -5.23 4.95 -6.17
N CYS A 86 -4.86 5.17 -7.41
CA CYS A 86 -3.59 5.75 -7.82
C CYS A 86 -3.70 7.21 -8.27
N GLY A 87 -4.90 7.83 -8.18
CA GLY A 87 -5.14 9.18 -8.69
C GLY A 87 -4.34 10.29 -7.99
N HIS A 88 -3.81 10.02 -6.81
CA HIS A 88 -2.96 10.93 -6.05
C HIS A 88 -1.45 10.79 -6.34
N PHE A 89 -1.04 9.80 -7.13
CA PHE A 89 0.37 9.61 -7.47
C PHE A 89 0.79 10.48 -8.64
N GLU A 90 1.76 11.34 -8.42
CA GLU A 90 2.44 12.10 -9.46
C GLU A 90 3.73 11.38 -9.85
N VAL A 91 3.69 10.69 -11.01
CA VAL A 91 4.85 9.97 -11.57
C VAL A 91 5.70 10.96 -12.36
N ASN A 92 6.81 11.38 -11.80
CA ASN A 92 7.76 12.27 -12.45
C ASN A 92 9.17 12.09 -11.87
N THR A 93 10.17 12.57 -12.59
CA THR A 93 11.58 12.47 -12.24
C THR A 93 11.91 13.20 -10.94
N ARG A 94 11.24 14.32 -10.62
CA ARG A 94 11.45 15.07 -9.37
C ARG A 94 11.06 14.21 -8.15
N ASN A 95 9.85 13.65 -8.16
CA ASN A 95 9.39 12.78 -7.08
C ASN A 95 10.24 11.52 -6.96
N ALA A 96 10.63 10.92 -8.09
CA ALA A 96 11.54 9.78 -8.10
C ALA A 96 12.91 10.12 -7.47
N ALA A 97 13.44 11.31 -7.75
CA ALA A 97 14.71 11.77 -7.18
C ALA A 97 14.64 11.96 -5.65
N VAL A 98 13.51 12.45 -5.13
CA VAL A 98 13.24 12.57 -3.69
C VAL A 98 13.15 11.19 -3.03
N ILE A 99 12.49 10.24 -3.67
CA ILE A 99 12.19 8.91 -3.15
C ILE A 99 13.41 7.98 -3.16
N THR A 100 14.21 8.03 -4.23
CA THR A 100 15.33 7.10 -4.46
C THR A 100 16.30 6.97 -3.27
N PRO A 101 16.75 8.05 -2.60
CA PRO A 101 17.68 7.96 -1.49
C PRO A 101 17.16 7.19 -0.26
N PHE A 102 15.86 6.99 -0.13
CA PHE A 102 15.29 6.20 0.97
C PHE A 102 15.48 4.69 0.81
N TYR A 103 15.86 4.23 -0.38
CA TYR A 103 16.05 2.82 -0.69
C TYR A 103 17.53 2.41 -0.71
N THR A 104 17.83 1.34 -1.39
CA THR A 104 19.20 0.79 -1.45
C THR A 104 20.11 1.64 -2.36
N PRO A 105 21.43 1.56 -2.20
CA PRO A 105 22.38 2.30 -3.06
C PRO A 105 22.26 1.95 -4.55
N GLU A 106 21.76 0.77 -4.87
CA GLU A 106 21.56 0.30 -6.26
C GLU A 106 20.31 0.92 -6.92
N ALA A 107 19.43 1.54 -6.13
CA ALA A 107 18.26 2.23 -6.66
C ALA A 107 18.69 3.48 -7.43
N THR A 108 18.24 3.59 -8.67
CA THR A 108 18.42 4.78 -9.49
C THR A 108 17.11 5.56 -9.63
N VAL A 109 17.20 6.84 -9.94
CA VAL A 109 16.01 7.69 -10.18
C VAL A 109 15.15 7.08 -11.29
N ALA A 110 15.73 6.65 -12.39
CA ALA A 110 15.02 6.03 -13.50
C ALA A 110 14.31 4.72 -13.10
N LEU A 111 14.97 3.89 -12.29
CA LEU A 111 14.37 2.65 -11.78
C LEU A 111 13.20 2.96 -10.82
N THR A 112 13.35 3.95 -9.96
CA THR A 112 12.31 4.38 -9.01
C THR A 112 11.09 4.92 -9.77
N GLU A 113 11.30 5.81 -10.75
CA GLU A 113 10.23 6.36 -11.59
C GLU A 113 9.49 5.25 -12.35
N LYS A 114 10.22 4.32 -12.97
CA LYS A 114 9.64 3.15 -13.63
C LYS A 114 8.83 2.28 -12.66
N SER A 115 9.33 2.08 -11.44
CA SER A 115 8.66 1.27 -10.42
C SER A 115 7.34 1.91 -9.98
N ILE A 116 7.31 3.23 -9.75
CA ILE A 116 6.10 3.97 -9.41
C ILE A 116 5.10 3.93 -10.59
N SER A 117 5.58 4.15 -11.81
CA SER A 117 4.76 4.06 -13.02
C SER A 117 4.11 2.67 -13.17
N SER A 118 4.88 1.61 -12.95
CA SER A 118 4.37 0.24 -13.00
C SER A 118 3.33 -0.01 -11.91
N MET A 119 3.57 0.46 -10.68
CA MET A 119 2.62 0.35 -9.57
C MET A 119 1.29 1.05 -9.90
N VAL A 120 1.33 2.27 -10.45
CA VAL A 120 0.15 3.00 -10.87
C VAL A 120 -0.60 2.27 -11.99
N PHE A 121 0.12 1.78 -12.99
CA PHE A 121 -0.47 1.00 -14.09
C PHE A 121 -1.19 -0.25 -13.58
N TYR A 122 -0.51 -1.09 -12.81
CA TYR A 122 -1.12 -2.30 -12.28
C TYR A 122 -2.24 -2.03 -11.28
N GLY A 123 -2.12 -1.00 -10.45
CA GLY A 123 -3.19 -0.58 -9.55
C GLY A 123 -4.47 -0.24 -10.31
N ARG A 124 -4.36 0.55 -11.40
CA ARG A 124 -5.51 0.88 -12.25
C ARG A 124 -6.09 -0.32 -13.00
N VAL A 125 -5.25 -1.28 -13.40
CA VAL A 125 -5.70 -2.53 -14.03
C VAL A 125 -6.52 -3.36 -13.05
N LEU A 126 -6.05 -3.52 -11.82
CA LEU A 126 -6.71 -4.32 -10.77
C LEU A 126 -8.03 -3.68 -10.29
N PHE A 127 -8.14 -2.35 -10.37
CA PHE A 127 -9.35 -1.59 -9.99
C PHE A 127 -10.26 -1.25 -11.18
N THR A 128 -10.00 -1.80 -12.37
CA THR A 128 -10.79 -1.44 -13.55
C THR A 128 -12.27 -1.76 -13.39
N PRO A 129 -13.19 -0.81 -13.68
CA PRO A 129 -14.63 -1.06 -13.70
C PRO A 129 -15.11 -1.79 -14.98
N ASN A 130 -14.25 -1.86 -15.99
CA ASN A 130 -14.60 -2.43 -17.30
C ASN A 130 -14.75 -3.94 -17.22
N LYS A 131 -16.01 -4.44 -17.28
CA LYS A 131 -16.33 -5.86 -17.18
C LYS A 131 -15.65 -6.72 -18.26
N ALA A 132 -15.50 -6.22 -19.49
CA ALA A 132 -14.83 -6.95 -20.55
C ALA A 132 -13.33 -7.09 -20.27
N LEU A 133 -12.69 -6.00 -19.82
CA LEU A 133 -11.28 -6.03 -19.43
C LEU A 133 -11.06 -6.94 -18.22
N ARG A 134 -11.93 -6.88 -17.21
CA ARG A 134 -11.86 -7.81 -16.05
C ARG A 134 -11.90 -9.28 -16.49
N ARG A 135 -12.82 -9.65 -17.39
CA ARG A 135 -12.91 -11.01 -17.94
C ARG A 135 -11.65 -11.39 -18.72
N ALA A 136 -11.12 -10.46 -19.53
CA ALA A 136 -9.88 -10.71 -20.28
C ALA A 136 -8.68 -10.93 -19.36
N ILE A 137 -8.55 -10.13 -18.27
CA ILE A 137 -7.52 -10.29 -17.24
C ILE A 137 -7.68 -11.66 -16.58
N ASP A 138 -8.87 -11.98 -16.08
CA ASP A 138 -9.18 -13.23 -15.41
C ASP A 138 -8.82 -14.45 -16.29
N THR A 139 -9.27 -14.45 -17.55
CA THR A 139 -8.92 -15.49 -18.52
C THR A 139 -7.41 -15.58 -18.76
N GLY A 140 -6.72 -14.43 -18.89
CA GLY A 140 -5.28 -14.38 -19.06
C GLY A 140 -4.53 -14.95 -17.85
N LEU A 141 -4.99 -14.70 -16.65
CA LEU A 141 -4.43 -15.24 -15.41
C LEU A 141 -4.59 -16.76 -15.34
N TYR A 142 -5.73 -17.30 -15.75
CA TYR A 142 -5.92 -18.76 -15.87
C TYR A 142 -4.96 -19.40 -16.88
N ILE A 143 -4.84 -18.83 -18.08
CA ILE A 143 -3.97 -19.35 -19.13
C ILE A 143 -2.49 -19.33 -18.68
N THR A 144 -2.08 -18.31 -17.92
CA THR A 144 -0.70 -18.15 -17.45
C THR A 144 -0.40 -18.81 -16.11
N PHE A 145 -1.37 -19.53 -15.54
CA PHE A 145 -1.27 -20.17 -14.20
C PHE A 145 -0.95 -19.20 -13.05
N HIS A 146 -1.35 -17.91 -13.18
CA HIS A 146 -1.16 -16.89 -12.14
C HIS A 146 -2.48 -16.49 -11.46
N HIS A 147 -3.60 -17.17 -11.78
CA HIS A 147 -4.91 -16.82 -11.26
C HIS A 147 -4.94 -16.77 -9.73
N ASP A 148 -4.50 -17.82 -9.05
CA ASP A 148 -4.53 -17.92 -7.58
C ASP A 148 -3.65 -16.88 -6.87
N ALA A 149 -2.66 -16.33 -7.57
CA ALA A 149 -1.77 -15.33 -7.00
C ALA A 149 -2.28 -13.89 -7.15
N ILE A 150 -3.11 -13.61 -8.16
CA ILE A 150 -3.43 -12.23 -8.57
C ILE A 150 -4.94 -11.94 -8.54
N ALA A 151 -5.81 -12.92 -8.76
CA ALA A 151 -7.26 -12.68 -8.86
C ALA A 151 -7.84 -11.99 -7.63
N ASP A 152 -7.39 -12.37 -6.45
CA ASP A 152 -7.82 -11.80 -5.18
C ASP A 152 -7.34 -10.36 -4.94
N MET A 153 -6.39 -9.87 -5.74
CA MET A 153 -5.96 -8.47 -5.73
C MET A 153 -6.90 -7.55 -6.52
N MET A 154 -7.81 -8.12 -7.32
CA MET A 154 -8.76 -7.32 -8.10
C MET A 154 -9.90 -6.83 -7.21
N MET A 155 -10.17 -5.52 -7.23
CA MET A 155 -11.27 -4.93 -6.46
C MET A 155 -12.59 -5.67 -6.74
N THR A 156 -13.20 -6.21 -5.70
CA THR A 156 -14.42 -7.01 -5.81
C THR A 156 -15.66 -6.16 -6.10
N THR A 157 -16.60 -6.70 -6.89
CA THR A 157 -17.87 -6.01 -7.18
C THR A 157 -18.88 -6.12 -6.04
N GLN A 158 -18.72 -7.14 -5.20
CA GLN A 158 -19.58 -7.42 -4.05
C GLN A 158 -18.72 -7.74 -2.82
N ASP A 159 -19.34 -7.74 -1.67
CA ASP A 159 -18.69 -8.16 -0.44
C ASP A 159 -18.28 -9.63 -0.52
N VAL A 160 -17.14 -9.95 0.07
CA VAL A 160 -16.62 -11.32 0.16
C VAL A 160 -17.06 -11.89 1.51
N PRO A 161 -18.03 -12.84 1.54
CA PRO A 161 -18.61 -13.32 2.79
C PRO A 161 -17.58 -13.92 3.75
N SER A 162 -16.58 -14.65 3.24
CA SER A 162 -15.49 -15.24 4.03
C SER A 162 -14.59 -14.18 4.69
N CYS A 163 -14.53 -12.97 4.13
CA CYS A 163 -13.72 -11.87 4.68
C CYS A 163 -14.49 -10.95 5.63
N LYS A 164 -15.81 -11.16 5.85
CA LYS A 164 -16.64 -10.24 6.62
C LYS A 164 -16.10 -9.99 8.04
N LEU A 165 -15.89 -11.06 8.80
CA LEU A 165 -15.43 -10.94 10.19
C LEU A 165 -14.01 -10.36 10.28
N CYS A 166 -13.11 -10.77 9.40
CA CYS A 166 -11.75 -10.21 9.39
C CYS A 166 -11.76 -8.73 8.98
N THR A 167 -12.60 -8.32 8.03
CA THR A 167 -12.76 -6.92 7.63
C THR A 167 -13.28 -6.05 8.79
N GLU A 168 -14.30 -6.51 9.52
CA GLU A 168 -14.80 -5.80 10.70
C GLU A 168 -13.73 -5.61 11.77
N HIS A 169 -12.87 -6.59 11.96
CA HIS A 169 -11.74 -6.48 12.89
C HIS A 169 -10.66 -5.53 12.38
N LEU A 170 -10.31 -5.61 11.09
CA LEU A 170 -9.33 -4.71 10.46
C LEU A 170 -9.75 -3.24 10.53
N ILE A 171 -11.05 -2.93 10.39
CA ILE A 171 -11.55 -1.56 10.59
C ILE A 171 -11.26 -1.04 12.00
N LYS A 172 -11.36 -1.89 13.03
CA LYS A 172 -11.00 -1.52 14.41
C LYS A 172 -9.49 -1.32 14.57
N LEU A 173 -8.70 -2.19 13.94
CA LEU A 173 -7.23 -2.08 13.95
C LEU A 173 -6.75 -0.83 13.18
N TYR A 174 -7.40 -0.49 12.09
CA TYR A 174 -7.16 0.77 11.37
C TYR A 174 -7.34 1.99 12.28
N GLY A 175 -8.40 2.02 13.08
CA GLY A 175 -8.59 3.06 14.08
C GLY A 175 -7.40 3.14 15.07
N LYS A 176 -6.90 2.00 15.55
CA LYS A 176 -5.71 1.95 16.41
C LYS A 176 -4.45 2.42 15.70
N ALA A 177 -4.29 2.08 14.42
CA ALA A 177 -3.16 2.54 13.62
C ALA A 177 -3.16 4.06 13.44
N LEU A 178 -4.33 4.68 13.24
CA LEU A 178 -4.47 6.13 13.18
C LEU A 178 -4.09 6.81 14.50
N GLU A 179 -4.51 6.26 15.65
CA GLU A 179 -4.12 6.80 16.97
C GLU A 179 -2.60 6.67 17.20
N LEU A 180 -2.01 5.54 16.80
CA LEU A 180 -0.56 5.36 16.87
C LEU A 180 0.17 6.39 15.98
N ALA A 181 -0.30 6.62 14.75
CA ALA A 181 0.27 7.62 13.86
C ALA A 181 0.26 9.02 14.47
N LYS A 182 -0.84 9.42 15.14
CA LYS A 182 -0.93 10.72 15.85
C LYS A 182 0.14 10.88 16.93
N THR A 183 0.58 9.80 17.56
CA THR A 183 1.65 9.84 18.57
C THR A 183 3.04 9.85 17.96
N LEU A 184 3.21 9.13 16.84
CA LEU A 184 4.51 8.98 16.17
C LEU A 184 4.92 10.23 15.37
N PHE A 185 3.97 10.95 14.78
CA PHE A 185 4.29 12.16 14.00
C PHE A 185 5.01 13.23 14.78
N PRO A 186 4.53 13.70 15.96
CA PRO A 186 5.27 14.67 16.75
C PRO A 186 6.63 14.16 17.22
N ALA A 187 6.75 12.87 17.53
CA ALA A 187 8.02 12.26 17.90
C ALA A 187 9.01 12.25 16.73
N ALA A 188 8.56 11.86 15.55
CA ALA A 188 9.37 11.89 14.32
C ALA A 188 9.80 13.31 13.94
N GLN A 189 8.91 14.29 14.09
CA GLN A 189 9.21 15.70 13.81
C GLN A 189 10.34 16.25 14.67
N LYS A 190 10.45 15.82 15.93
CA LYS A 190 11.54 16.23 16.83
C LYS A 190 12.89 15.61 16.45
N LEU A 191 12.87 14.52 15.69
CA LEU A 191 14.06 13.77 15.31
C LEU A 191 14.57 14.11 13.91
N LEU A 192 13.77 14.76 13.08
CA LEU A 192 14.08 15.15 11.68
C LEU A 192 14.46 16.63 11.57
#